data_1de817929469c11739c0ed7f40323b8c
#
_entry.id   1de817929469c11739c0ed7f40323b8c
#
_cell.length_a   1.000
_cell.length_b   1.000
_cell.length_c   1.000
_cell.angle_alpha   90.00
_cell.angle_beta   90.00
_cell.angle_gamma   90.00
#
_symmetry.space_group_name_H-M   'P 1'
#
loop_
_entity.id
_entity.type
_entity.pdbx_description
1 polymer ?
#
loop_
_entity_poly.entity_id
_entity_poly.type
_entity_poly.pdbx_seq_one_letter_code
_entity_poly.pdbx_strand_id
1 'polypeptide(L)'
;MSRKSFQIAVFLLAVASVGLSGCAAMKAKPSQGAGFVPMEELSSKTDYPFNKVWVKADVDWDKYKTIYIKDVNAEYLMGTNWWQQNFRRQDMEQDTQKIARYMQEKFRESFKKDPKRLYEVLNVPEPGSLTMELALTELVPSNPVLEAMCIAAPYGSGVVVQAAAKTSGAKATVAFEARVVDTKTGEVLVMAADREQGKVAPINLRALTWYGEAYVIIDEWADQFVQVANKHPGESVKAASPFTLKPW
;
A
#
# COMPACT_ATOMS: atom_id res chain seq x y z
N MET A 1 -34.11 27.84 24.31
CA MET A 1 -32.81 27.18 24.37
C MET A 1 -31.84 28.05 25.17
N SER A 2 -31.25 27.51 26.27
CA SER A 2 -30.34 28.26 27.12
C SER A 2 -29.03 28.54 26.36
N ARG A 3 -28.43 29.73 26.61
CA ARG A 3 -27.14 30.13 26.02
C ARG A 3 -26.03 29.09 26.23
N LYS A 4 -26.10 28.37 27.33
CA LYS A 4 -25.18 27.25 27.67
C LYS A 4 -25.39 26.03 26.75
N SER A 5 -26.65 25.69 26.44
CA SER A 5 -26.97 24.55 25.53
C SER A 5 -26.52 24.81 24.11
N PHE A 6 -26.57 26.07 23.65
CA PHE A 6 -26.06 26.46 22.35
C PHE A 6 -24.52 26.39 22.25
N GLN A 7 -23.82 26.83 23.31
CA GLN A 7 -22.37 26.77 23.35
C GLN A 7 -21.84 25.32 23.39
N ILE A 8 -22.52 24.41 24.12
CA ILE A 8 -22.16 22.99 24.15
C ILE A 8 -22.38 22.32 22.78
N ALA A 9 -23.49 22.67 22.11
CA ALA A 9 -23.78 22.12 20.78
C ALA A 9 -22.74 22.59 19.72
N VAL A 10 -22.33 23.87 19.76
CA VAL A 10 -21.29 24.39 18.86
C VAL A 10 -19.93 23.76 19.15
N PHE A 11 -19.59 23.52 20.43
CA PHE A 11 -18.34 22.86 20.79
C PHE A 11 -18.31 21.40 20.35
N LEU A 12 -19.43 20.67 20.49
CA LEU A 12 -19.55 19.30 20.00
C LEU A 12 -19.49 19.19 18.46
N LEU A 13 -20.06 20.15 17.75
CA LEU A 13 -19.97 20.20 16.27
C LEU A 13 -18.53 20.50 15.81
N ALA A 14 -17.82 21.40 16.50
CA ALA A 14 -16.43 21.72 16.18
C ALA A 14 -15.49 20.53 16.43
N VAL A 15 -15.70 19.75 17.49
CA VAL A 15 -14.91 18.54 17.79
C VAL A 15 -15.20 17.42 16.76
N ALA A 16 -16.45 17.29 16.31
CA ALA A 16 -16.83 16.28 15.31
C ALA A 16 -16.23 16.60 13.93
N SER A 17 -16.12 17.88 13.54
CA SER A 17 -15.53 18.28 12.26
C SER A 17 -14.00 18.07 12.20
N VAL A 18 -13.29 18.17 13.32
CA VAL A 18 -11.84 17.90 13.39
C VAL A 18 -11.54 16.41 13.28
N GLY A 19 -12.43 15.54 13.79
CA GLY A 19 -12.24 14.08 13.75
C GLY A 19 -12.32 13.49 12.33
N LEU A 20 -13.14 14.05 11.45
CA LEU A 20 -13.33 13.56 10.07
C LEU A 20 -12.18 13.96 9.12
N SER A 21 -11.52 15.08 9.38
CA SER A 21 -10.39 15.54 8.56
C SER A 21 -9.06 14.85 8.92
N GLY A 22 -8.94 14.30 10.13
CA GLY A 22 -7.69 13.73 10.64
C GLY A 22 -7.24 12.45 9.93
N CYS A 23 -8.18 11.59 9.51
CA CYS A 23 -7.83 10.32 8.87
C CYS A 23 -7.29 10.50 7.43
N ALA A 24 -7.81 11.48 6.68
CA ALA A 24 -7.34 11.76 5.33
C ALA A 24 -5.92 12.38 5.33
N ALA A 25 -5.60 13.22 6.31
CA ALA A 25 -4.28 13.82 6.45
C ALA A 25 -3.18 12.82 6.86
N MET A 26 -3.56 11.65 7.37
CA MET A 26 -2.61 10.59 7.77
C MET A 26 -2.32 9.56 6.66
N LYS A 27 -2.97 9.66 5.49
CA LYS A 27 -2.67 8.81 4.34
C LYS A 27 -1.62 9.45 3.44
N ALA A 28 -0.84 8.61 2.76
CA ALA A 28 0.05 9.08 1.71
C ALA A 28 -0.75 9.72 0.56
N LYS A 29 -0.20 10.75 -0.06
CA LYS A 29 -0.76 11.25 -1.32
C LYS A 29 -0.53 10.20 -2.41
N PRO A 30 -1.47 9.99 -3.35
CA PRO A 30 -1.27 9.09 -4.47
C PRO A 30 0.03 9.38 -5.23
N SER A 31 0.68 8.34 -5.74
CA SER A 31 1.84 8.48 -6.62
C SER A 31 1.45 9.19 -7.92
N GLN A 32 2.41 9.92 -8.49
CA GLN A 32 2.27 10.47 -9.84
C GLN A 32 2.51 9.42 -10.93
N GLY A 33 3.05 8.25 -10.54
CA GLY A 33 3.42 7.17 -11.41
C GLY A 33 4.92 7.16 -11.73
N ALA A 34 5.43 5.96 -12.00
CA ALA A 34 6.81 5.73 -12.44
C ALA A 34 6.88 5.25 -13.90
N GLY A 35 5.74 5.05 -14.54
CA GLY A 35 5.63 4.68 -15.94
C GLY A 35 5.58 3.17 -16.23
N PHE A 36 5.36 2.33 -15.20
CA PHE A 36 5.09 0.91 -15.42
C PHE A 36 3.67 0.67 -15.93
N VAL A 37 2.71 1.48 -15.46
CA VAL A 37 1.35 1.54 -16.00
C VAL A 37 1.01 2.96 -16.45
N PRO A 38 0.14 3.16 -17.48
CA PRO A 38 -0.32 4.47 -17.91
C PRO A 38 -1.27 5.07 -16.87
N MET A 39 -0.75 5.91 -15.98
CA MET A 39 -1.48 6.45 -14.82
C MET A 39 -2.71 7.29 -15.21
N GLU A 40 -2.75 7.82 -16.42
CA GLU A 40 -3.87 8.58 -17.01
C GLU A 40 -5.09 7.70 -17.29
N GLU A 41 -4.90 6.40 -17.50
CA GLU A 41 -6.00 5.44 -17.71
C GLU A 41 -6.63 4.96 -16.39
N LEU A 42 -5.93 5.13 -15.27
CA LEU A 42 -6.39 4.67 -13.97
C LEU A 42 -7.22 5.75 -13.28
N SER A 43 -8.27 5.33 -12.58
CA SER A 43 -9.15 6.21 -11.81
C SER A 43 -9.28 5.73 -10.36
N SER A 44 -9.59 6.66 -9.45
CA SER A 44 -9.94 6.32 -8.08
C SER A 44 -11.31 5.66 -8.04
N LYS A 45 -11.38 4.47 -7.43
CA LYS A 45 -12.63 3.71 -7.25
C LYS A 45 -12.83 3.41 -5.78
N THR A 46 -13.99 3.74 -5.24
CA THR A 46 -14.31 3.60 -3.80
C THR A 46 -14.50 2.16 -3.35
N ASP A 47 -14.71 1.24 -4.29
CA ASP A 47 -14.88 -0.19 -4.06
C ASP A 47 -13.57 -0.99 -4.15
N TYR A 48 -12.43 -0.31 -4.37
CA TYR A 48 -11.10 -0.90 -4.37
C TYR A 48 -10.22 -0.26 -3.28
N PRO A 49 -9.27 -1.02 -2.72
CA PRO A 49 -8.41 -0.54 -1.63
C PRO A 49 -7.28 0.38 -2.10
N PHE A 50 -6.98 0.41 -3.41
CA PHE A 50 -5.85 1.10 -4.01
C PHE A 50 -6.18 2.52 -4.43
N ASN A 51 -5.19 3.39 -4.52
CA ASN A 51 -5.38 4.80 -4.89
C ASN A 51 -5.99 4.95 -6.29
N LYS A 52 -5.54 4.12 -7.24
CA LYS A 52 -6.03 4.14 -8.62
C LYS A 52 -6.12 2.72 -9.18
N VAL A 53 -7.17 2.47 -9.96
CA VAL A 53 -7.46 1.16 -10.56
C VAL A 53 -8.07 1.34 -11.94
N TRP A 54 -7.72 0.45 -12.85
CA TRP A 54 -8.42 0.23 -14.09
C TRP A 54 -8.72 -1.27 -14.22
N VAL A 55 -9.93 -1.61 -14.64
CA VAL A 55 -10.36 -2.99 -14.89
C VAL A 55 -11.03 -3.02 -16.24
N LYS A 56 -10.57 -3.94 -17.08
CA LYS A 56 -11.18 -4.18 -18.39
C LYS A 56 -12.63 -4.63 -18.22
N ALA A 57 -13.53 -4.06 -19.02
CA ALA A 57 -14.94 -4.50 -19.05
C ALA A 57 -15.06 -5.89 -19.71
N ASP A 58 -16.12 -6.61 -19.36
CA ASP A 58 -16.56 -7.85 -20.01
C ASP A 58 -15.52 -8.98 -20.05
N VAL A 59 -14.64 -9.04 -19.01
CA VAL A 59 -13.70 -10.14 -18.84
C VAL A 59 -14.43 -11.35 -18.26
N ASP A 60 -14.34 -12.48 -18.94
CA ASP A 60 -14.74 -13.78 -18.41
C ASP A 60 -13.65 -14.27 -17.43
N TRP A 61 -13.83 -13.96 -16.15
CA TRP A 61 -12.91 -14.35 -15.08
C TRP A 61 -12.95 -15.85 -14.78
N ASP A 62 -14.06 -16.51 -15.07
CA ASP A 62 -14.26 -17.92 -14.76
C ASP A 62 -13.40 -18.87 -15.60
N LYS A 63 -12.88 -18.38 -16.72
CA LYS A 63 -11.95 -19.14 -17.55
C LYS A 63 -10.56 -19.28 -16.92
N TYR A 64 -10.18 -18.40 -15.98
CA TYR A 64 -8.87 -18.44 -15.35
C TYR A 64 -8.95 -19.20 -14.03
N LYS A 65 -8.12 -20.24 -13.87
CA LYS A 65 -8.00 -21.04 -12.65
C LYS A 65 -6.62 -20.99 -12.03
N THR A 66 -5.67 -20.41 -12.74
CA THR A 66 -4.27 -20.37 -12.36
C THR A 66 -3.70 -18.96 -12.49
N ILE A 67 -2.75 -18.63 -11.63
CA ILE A 67 -2.05 -17.34 -11.65
C ILE A 67 -0.55 -17.54 -11.49
N TYR A 68 0.24 -16.89 -12.31
CA TYR A 68 1.68 -16.75 -12.16
C TYR A 68 2.01 -15.35 -11.65
N ILE A 69 2.78 -15.26 -10.57
CA ILE A 69 3.27 -14.00 -10.01
C ILE A 69 4.73 -13.85 -10.42
N LYS A 70 5.00 -12.92 -11.31
CA LYS A 70 6.32 -12.64 -11.88
C LYS A 70 7.24 -12.00 -10.83
N ASP A 71 8.55 -12.06 -11.04
CA ASP A 71 9.52 -11.33 -10.24
C ASP A 71 9.17 -9.84 -10.23
N VAL A 72 9.24 -9.23 -9.04
CA VAL A 72 8.91 -7.82 -8.86
C VAL A 72 9.99 -6.95 -9.49
N ASN A 73 9.59 -6.07 -10.40
CA ASN A 73 10.50 -5.12 -11.03
C ASN A 73 10.81 -3.96 -10.08
N ALA A 74 12.07 -3.77 -9.75
CA ALA A 74 12.55 -2.69 -8.89
C ALA A 74 13.33 -1.59 -9.66
N GLU A 75 13.44 -1.68 -10.99
CA GLU A 75 14.18 -0.72 -11.80
C GLU A 75 13.56 0.68 -11.76
N TYR A 76 12.24 0.76 -11.57
CA TYR A 76 11.49 2.01 -11.48
C TYR A 76 11.83 2.86 -10.25
N LEU A 77 12.44 2.28 -9.20
CA LEU A 77 12.92 3.01 -8.04
C LEU A 77 14.03 4.00 -8.39
N MET A 78 14.89 3.67 -9.34
CA MET A 78 16.07 4.45 -9.71
C MET A 78 15.70 5.83 -10.28
N GLY A 79 14.47 6.01 -10.76
CA GLY A 79 13.94 7.28 -11.27
C GLY A 79 13.46 8.25 -10.19
N THR A 80 13.34 7.83 -8.93
CA THR A 80 12.80 8.67 -7.87
C THR A 80 13.83 9.64 -7.33
N ASN A 81 13.41 10.89 -7.01
CA ASN A 81 14.27 11.94 -6.48
C ASN A 81 14.99 11.52 -5.19
N TRP A 82 14.33 10.74 -4.35
CA TRP A 82 14.89 10.26 -3.09
C TRP A 82 16.12 9.37 -3.33
N TRP A 83 16.02 8.42 -4.26
CA TRP A 83 17.11 7.51 -4.63
C TRP A 83 18.29 8.23 -5.27
N GLN A 84 18.00 9.25 -6.08
CA GLN A 84 19.06 10.07 -6.72
C GLN A 84 19.85 10.92 -5.72
N GLN A 85 19.24 11.30 -4.61
CA GLN A 85 19.83 12.17 -3.58
C GLN A 85 20.58 11.41 -2.49
N ASN A 86 20.34 10.09 -2.31
CA ASN A 86 20.92 9.30 -1.22
C ASN A 86 21.97 8.32 -1.73
N PHE A 87 23.23 8.69 -1.59
CA PHE A 87 24.41 8.11 -2.24
C PHE A 87 24.95 6.77 -1.69
N ARG A 88 24.26 6.01 -0.84
CA ARG A 88 24.73 4.68 -0.41
C ARG A 88 24.20 3.57 -1.34
N ARG A 89 24.65 3.59 -2.60
CA ARG A 89 24.11 2.74 -3.67
C ARG A 89 24.16 1.23 -3.41
N GLN A 90 25.26 0.68 -2.89
CA GLN A 90 25.41 -0.78 -2.78
C GLN A 90 24.50 -1.42 -1.74
N ASP A 91 24.41 -0.84 -0.53
CA ASP A 91 23.56 -1.38 0.53
C ASP A 91 22.07 -1.26 0.15
N MET A 92 21.70 -0.13 -0.47
CA MET A 92 20.33 0.14 -0.91
C MET A 92 19.88 -0.78 -2.06
N GLU A 93 20.77 -1.13 -2.98
CA GLU A 93 20.45 -2.06 -4.07
C GLU A 93 20.18 -3.47 -3.53
N GLN A 94 20.96 -3.96 -2.59
CA GLN A 94 20.73 -5.24 -1.93
C GLN A 94 19.43 -5.25 -1.15
N ASP A 95 19.13 -4.20 -0.39
CA ASP A 95 17.89 -4.06 0.35
C ASP A 95 16.68 -3.99 -0.58
N THR A 96 16.80 -3.28 -1.70
CA THR A 96 15.76 -3.21 -2.72
C THR A 96 15.44 -4.59 -3.29
N GLN A 97 16.46 -5.33 -3.68
CA GLN A 97 16.29 -6.69 -4.20
C GLN A 97 15.68 -7.65 -3.16
N LYS A 98 16.04 -7.46 -1.89
CA LYS A 98 15.46 -8.21 -0.78
C LYS A 98 13.97 -7.88 -0.60
N ILE A 99 13.58 -6.60 -0.64
CA ILE A 99 12.18 -6.18 -0.52
C ILE A 99 11.37 -6.63 -1.73
N ALA A 100 11.92 -6.52 -2.96
CA ALA A 100 11.26 -7.00 -4.17
C ALA A 100 10.97 -8.51 -4.11
N ARG A 101 11.96 -9.32 -3.70
CA ARG A 101 11.76 -10.76 -3.49
C ARG A 101 10.72 -11.05 -2.40
N TYR A 102 10.80 -10.35 -1.27
CA TYR A 102 9.81 -10.48 -0.21
C TYR A 102 8.40 -10.19 -0.72
N MET A 103 8.22 -9.11 -1.49
CA MET A 103 6.94 -8.75 -2.08
C MET A 103 6.41 -9.88 -2.98
N GLN A 104 7.22 -10.43 -3.89
CA GLN A 104 6.84 -11.55 -4.72
C GLN A 104 6.42 -12.77 -3.89
N GLU A 105 7.27 -13.18 -2.93
CA GLU A 105 7.01 -14.33 -2.07
C GLU A 105 5.73 -14.17 -1.27
N LYS A 106 5.50 -12.96 -0.72
CA LYS A 106 4.31 -12.66 0.08
C LYS A 106 3.04 -12.71 -0.75
N PHE A 107 3.04 -12.13 -1.95
CA PHE A 107 1.91 -12.23 -2.87
C PHE A 107 1.62 -13.69 -3.23
N ARG A 108 2.65 -14.47 -3.58
CA ARG A 108 2.50 -15.92 -3.85
C ARG A 108 1.91 -16.67 -2.64
N GLU A 109 2.39 -16.35 -1.46
CA GLU A 109 1.92 -16.98 -0.21
C GLU A 109 0.45 -16.63 0.08
N SER A 110 0.06 -15.35 -0.04
CA SER A 110 -1.31 -14.90 0.22
C SER A 110 -2.30 -15.54 -0.78
N PHE A 111 -1.96 -15.63 -2.07
CA PHE A 111 -2.79 -16.36 -3.02
C PHE A 111 -2.86 -17.87 -2.76
N LYS A 112 -1.75 -18.52 -2.34
CA LYS A 112 -1.76 -19.94 -1.94
C LYS A 112 -2.60 -20.22 -0.70
N LYS A 113 -2.66 -19.25 0.23
CA LYS A 113 -3.42 -19.33 1.48
C LYS A 113 -4.87 -18.87 1.34
N ASP A 114 -5.28 -18.42 0.17
CA ASP A 114 -6.65 -17.96 -0.08
C ASP A 114 -7.66 -19.04 0.31
N PRO A 115 -8.59 -18.76 1.27
CA PRO A 115 -9.58 -19.74 1.69
C PRO A 115 -10.51 -20.18 0.56
N LYS A 116 -10.78 -19.28 -0.41
CA LYS A 116 -11.63 -19.58 -1.56
C LYS A 116 -10.89 -20.34 -2.66
N ARG A 117 -9.56 -20.32 -2.67
CA ARG A 117 -8.68 -20.99 -3.65
C ARG A 117 -9.11 -20.76 -5.10
N LEU A 118 -9.45 -19.51 -5.41
CA LEU A 118 -9.88 -19.15 -6.77
C LEU A 118 -8.81 -19.43 -7.81
N TYR A 119 -7.54 -19.24 -7.44
CA TYR A 119 -6.40 -19.44 -8.33
C TYR A 119 -5.37 -20.38 -7.73
N GLU A 120 -4.94 -21.37 -8.49
CA GLU A 120 -3.71 -22.12 -8.19
C GLU A 120 -2.49 -21.29 -8.60
N VAL A 121 -1.50 -21.17 -7.70
CA VAL A 121 -0.29 -20.37 -7.95
C VAL A 121 0.76 -21.19 -8.66
N LEU A 122 1.05 -20.82 -9.90
CA LEU A 122 2.04 -21.46 -10.75
C LEU A 122 3.48 -21.02 -10.42
N ASN A 123 4.45 -21.88 -10.73
CA ASN A 123 5.87 -21.56 -10.65
C ASN A 123 6.44 -20.99 -11.96
N VAL A 124 5.78 -21.27 -13.07
CA VAL A 124 6.12 -20.77 -14.42
C VAL A 124 4.84 -20.30 -15.10
N PRO A 125 4.91 -19.32 -16.03
CA PRO A 125 3.73 -18.89 -16.76
C PRO A 125 3.26 -19.97 -17.74
N GLU A 126 1.94 -20.16 -17.80
CA GLU A 126 1.30 -21.13 -18.68
C GLU A 126 0.19 -20.47 -19.51
N PRO A 127 0.00 -20.86 -20.80
CA PRO A 127 -1.13 -20.38 -21.58
C PRO A 127 -2.47 -20.71 -20.91
N GLY A 128 -3.34 -19.70 -20.78
CA GLY A 128 -4.64 -19.83 -20.09
C GLY A 128 -4.60 -19.48 -18.59
N SER A 129 -3.42 -19.13 -18.05
CA SER A 129 -3.28 -18.54 -16.72
C SER A 129 -3.34 -17.01 -16.77
N LEU A 130 -3.48 -16.41 -15.61
CA LEU A 130 -3.16 -14.99 -15.40
C LEU A 130 -1.68 -14.83 -15.07
N THR A 131 -1.06 -13.75 -15.57
CA THR A 131 0.24 -13.29 -15.09
C THR A 131 0.08 -11.97 -14.35
N MET A 132 0.48 -11.94 -13.06
CA MET A 132 0.57 -10.71 -12.27
C MET A 132 1.99 -10.15 -12.37
N GLU A 133 2.09 -8.93 -12.82
CA GLU A 133 3.33 -8.17 -12.92
C GLU A 133 3.27 -6.99 -11.93
N LEU A 134 4.31 -6.86 -11.11
CA LEU A 134 4.44 -5.86 -10.05
C LEU A 134 5.71 -5.05 -10.27
N ALA A 135 5.62 -3.74 -10.14
CA ALA A 135 6.77 -2.85 -10.05
C ALA A 135 6.77 -2.13 -8.70
N LEU A 136 7.88 -2.20 -7.99
CA LEU A 136 8.12 -1.39 -6.80
C LEU A 136 8.62 -0.03 -7.29
N THR A 137 7.83 1.03 -7.07
CA THR A 137 8.05 2.35 -7.66
C THR A 137 8.51 3.41 -6.66
N GLU A 138 8.32 3.17 -5.37
CA GLU A 138 8.85 4.00 -4.28
C GLU A 138 9.20 3.13 -3.08
N LEU A 139 10.34 3.39 -2.47
CA LEU A 139 10.79 2.74 -1.24
C LEU A 139 11.63 3.74 -0.44
N VAL A 140 10.97 4.48 0.45
CA VAL A 140 11.63 5.41 1.38
C VAL A 140 11.67 4.73 2.75
N PRO A 141 12.85 4.53 3.34
CA PRO A 141 12.98 3.85 4.62
C PRO A 141 12.43 4.67 5.79
N SER A 142 12.17 4.02 6.90
CA SER A 142 11.86 4.65 8.18
C SER A 142 13.05 5.49 8.68
N ASN A 143 12.78 6.46 9.56
CA ASN A 143 13.81 7.14 10.33
C ASN A 143 13.84 6.57 11.77
N PRO A 144 14.69 5.58 12.07
CA PRO A 144 14.72 4.92 13.37
C PRO A 144 15.01 5.86 14.55
N VAL A 145 15.77 6.91 14.31
CA VAL A 145 16.08 7.91 15.35
C VAL A 145 14.84 8.72 15.73
N LEU A 146 14.09 9.18 14.71
CA LEU A 146 12.83 9.89 14.95
C LEU A 146 11.83 9.01 15.67
N GLU A 147 11.70 7.74 15.29
CA GLU A 147 10.79 6.80 15.93
C GLU A 147 11.17 6.50 17.39
N ALA A 148 12.46 6.33 17.67
CA ALA A 148 12.92 6.16 19.06
C ALA A 148 12.58 7.38 19.92
N MET A 149 12.71 8.59 19.40
CA MET A 149 12.28 9.81 20.09
C MET A 149 10.78 9.85 20.32
N CYS A 150 9.96 9.42 19.33
CA CYS A 150 8.51 9.35 19.47
C CYS A 150 8.06 8.36 20.54
N ILE A 151 8.71 7.21 20.65
CA ILE A 151 8.44 6.20 21.70
C ILE A 151 8.82 6.71 23.08
N ALA A 152 9.94 7.43 23.19
CA ALA A 152 10.43 8.00 24.46
C ALA A 152 9.63 9.25 24.91
N ALA A 153 8.80 9.82 24.05
CA ALA A 153 8.04 11.04 24.35
C ALA A 153 6.95 10.78 25.40
N PRO A 154 6.84 11.61 26.45
CA PRO A 154 5.91 11.38 27.55
C PRO A 154 4.45 11.59 27.12
N TYR A 155 3.53 10.91 27.82
CA TYR A 155 2.07 11.13 27.76
C TYR A 155 1.43 11.05 26.36
N GLY A 156 1.94 10.20 25.46
CA GLY A 156 1.36 10.02 24.13
C GLY A 156 1.64 11.15 23.14
N SER A 157 2.46 12.14 23.50
CA SER A 157 2.89 13.22 22.59
C SER A 157 3.64 12.68 21.35
N GLY A 158 4.26 11.50 21.46
CA GLY A 158 4.89 10.80 20.36
C GLY A 158 3.94 10.51 19.19
N VAL A 159 2.66 10.23 19.46
CA VAL A 159 1.63 10.04 18.41
C VAL A 159 1.42 11.30 17.59
N VAL A 160 1.41 12.47 18.24
CA VAL A 160 1.27 13.77 17.57
C VAL A 160 2.49 14.06 16.71
N VAL A 161 3.69 13.79 17.23
CA VAL A 161 4.95 13.95 16.46
C VAL A 161 4.98 13.01 15.25
N GLN A 162 4.57 11.75 15.42
CA GLN A 162 4.46 10.80 14.30
C GLN A 162 3.47 11.27 13.22
N ALA A 163 2.30 11.77 13.63
CA ALA A 163 1.32 12.29 12.69
C ALA A 163 1.85 13.51 11.92
N ALA A 164 2.53 14.43 12.62
CA ALA A 164 3.16 15.58 11.99
C ALA A 164 4.29 15.18 11.03
N ALA A 165 5.13 14.20 11.40
CA ALA A 165 6.18 13.67 10.55
C ALA A 165 5.62 13.03 9.27
N LYS A 166 4.48 12.34 9.34
CA LYS A 166 3.77 11.80 8.16
C LYS A 166 3.35 12.90 7.18
N THR A 167 2.77 13.99 7.68
CA THR A 167 2.33 15.10 6.84
C THR A 167 3.49 15.86 6.20
N SER A 168 4.66 15.87 6.83
CA SER A 168 5.89 16.49 6.31
C SER A 168 6.68 15.59 5.35
N GLY A 169 6.25 14.36 5.09
CA GLY A 169 6.96 13.41 4.26
C GLY A 169 8.20 12.77 4.92
N ALA A 170 8.36 12.91 6.23
CA ALA A 170 9.48 12.36 6.99
C ALA A 170 9.31 10.88 7.38
N LYS A 171 8.21 10.24 6.98
CA LYS A 171 7.92 8.82 7.27
C LYS A 171 8.24 7.93 6.08
N ALA A 172 8.48 6.65 6.40
CA ALA A 172 8.61 5.60 5.39
C ALA A 172 7.44 5.61 4.42
N THR A 173 7.71 5.49 3.14
CA THR A 173 6.71 5.34 2.10
C THR A 173 7.09 4.23 1.14
N VAL A 174 6.08 3.52 0.68
CA VAL A 174 6.21 2.49 -0.35
C VAL A 174 5.14 2.73 -1.40
N ALA A 175 5.47 2.53 -2.67
CA ALA A 175 4.51 2.57 -3.76
C ALA A 175 4.74 1.41 -4.73
N PHE A 176 3.65 0.94 -5.33
CA PHE A 176 3.69 -0.02 -6.41
C PHE A 176 2.84 0.43 -7.60
N GLU A 177 3.19 -0.10 -8.75
CA GLU A 177 2.33 -0.20 -9.93
C GLU A 177 2.20 -1.67 -10.30
N ALA A 178 1.00 -2.10 -10.67
CA ALA A 178 0.71 -3.49 -10.98
C ALA A 178 -0.16 -3.62 -12.22
N ARG A 179 0.00 -4.74 -12.94
CA ARG A 179 -0.94 -5.16 -13.97
C ARG A 179 -1.14 -6.68 -13.93
N VAL A 180 -2.34 -7.10 -14.27
CA VAL A 180 -2.67 -8.51 -14.49
C VAL A 180 -2.99 -8.69 -15.96
N VAL A 181 -2.33 -9.64 -16.58
CA VAL A 181 -2.46 -9.90 -18.01
C VAL A 181 -2.89 -11.35 -18.26
N ASP A 182 -3.59 -11.57 -19.38
CA ASP A 182 -3.76 -12.92 -19.93
C ASP A 182 -2.40 -13.42 -20.42
N THR A 183 -1.92 -14.53 -19.86
CA THR A 183 -0.56 -15.04 -20.15
C THR A 183 -0.35 -15.41 -21.62
N LYS A 184 -1.40 -15.86 -22.31
CA LYS A 184 -1.32 -16.28 -23.71
C LYS A 184 -1.27 -15.11 -24.68
N THR A 185 -2.10 -14.09 -24.43
CA THR A 185 -2.27 -12.96 -25.36
C THR A 185 -1.45 -11.74 -24.99
N GLY A 186 -1.03 -11.63 -23.73
CA GLY A 186 -0.41 -10.42 -23.16
C GLY A 186 -1.41 -9.28 -22.94
N GLU A 187 -2.71 -9.53 -23.13
CA GLU A 187 -3.73 -8.52 -22.94
C GLU A 187 -3.83 -8.09 -21.47
N VAL A 188 -3.81 -6.78 -21.22
CA VAL A 188 -3.98 -6.22 -19.88
C VAL A 188 -5.45 -6.29 -19.48
N LEU A 189 -5.71 -6.90 -18.32
CA LEU A 189 -7.06 -7.10 -17.79
C LEU A 189 -7.33 -6.20 -16.56
N VAL A 190 -6.29 -5.93 -15.77
CA VAL A 190 -6.35 -5.06 -14.58
C VAL A 190 -5.07 -4.25 -14.50
N MET A 191 -5.19 -3.00 -14.08
CA MET A 191 -4.06 -2.18 -13.61
C MET A 191 -4.41 -1.57 -12.27
N ALA A 192 -3.42 -1.46 -11.39
CA ALA A 192 -3.56 -0.82 -10.08
C ALA A 192 -2.29 -0.07 -9.72
N ALA A 193 -2.46 1.03 -8.99
CA ALA A 193 -1.36 1.77 -8.41
C ALA A 193 -1.74 2.23 -6.99
N ASP A 194 -0.82 2.07 -6.06
CA ASP A 194 -1.01 2.51 -4.70
C ASP A 194 0.27 3.06 -4.09
N ARG A 195 0.10 3.94 -3.11
CA ARG A 195 1.17 4.53 -2.32
C ARG A 195 0.72 4.63 -0.88
N GLU A 196 1.42 3.93 0.00
CA GLU A 196 1.15 3.89 1.42
C GLU A 196 2.35 4.43 2.23
N GLN A 197 2.07 4.89 3.43
CA GLN A 197 3.11 5.31 4.37
C GLN A 197 2.97 4.58 5.70
N GLY A 198 4.09 4.46 6.42
CA GLY A 198 4.15 3.81 7.73
C GLY A 198 3.03 4.26 8.66
N LYS A 199 2.46 3.34 9.42
CA LYS A 199 1.29 3.59 10.26
C LYS A 199 1.62 4.43 11.50
N VAL A 200 0.65 5.21 11.97
CA VAL A 200 0.72 5.82 13.30
C VAL A 200 0.32 4.77 14.33
N ALA A 201 1.12 4.62 15.37
CA ALA A 201 0.85 3.73 16.50
C ALA A 201 1.31 4.38 17.81
N PRO A 202 0.70 4.04 18.96
CA PRO A 202 1.20 4.49 20.27
C PRO A 202 2.64 4.03 20.52
N ILE A 203 2.96 2.81 20.10
CA ILE A 203 4.31 2.24 20.07
C ILE A 203 4.48 1.58 18.69
N ASN A 204 5.50 1.98 17.95
CA ASN A 204 5.78 1.45 16.61
C ASN A 204 7.19 0.85 16.54
N LEU A 205 7.33 -0.42 16.95
CA LEU A 205 8.62 -1.09 16.95
C LEU A 205 9.13 -1.41 15.54
N ARG A 206 8.24 -1.50 14.54
CA ARG A 206 8.61 -1.75 13.13
C ARG A 206 9.41 -0.60 12.53
N ALA A 207 9.03 0.62 12.88
CA ALA A 207 9.68 1.82 12.40
C ALA A 207 11.09 2.03 13.03
N LEU A 208 11.49 1.21 14.00
CA LEU A 208 12.85 1.14 14.52
C LEU A 208 13.82 0.44 13.55
N THR A 209 13.32 -0.20 12.52
CA THR A 209 14.13 -0.78 11.44
C THR A 209 13.92 0.01 10.14
N TRP A 210 14.94 0.04 9.27
CA TRP A 210 14.91 0.83 8.03
C TRP A 210 13.71 0.52 7.14
N TYR A 211 13.31 -0.75 7.04
CA TYR A 211 12.24 -1.21 6.13
C TYR A 211 11.10 -1.97 6.83
N GLY A 212 11.02 -1.92 8.17
CA GLY A 212 9.99 -2.64 8.92
C GLY A 212 8.56 -2.25 8.51
N GLU A 213 8.34 -0.98 8.21
CA GLU A 213 7.05 -0.49 7.68
C GLU A 213 6.76 -1.01 6.28
N ALA A 214 7.79 -1.15 5.43
CA ALA A 214 7.61 -1.65 4.08
C ALA A 214 7.08 -3.10 4.06
N TYR A 215 7.57 -3.95 4.95
CA TYR A 215 7.08 -5.33 5.09
C TYR A 215 5.59 -5.37 5.43
N VAL A 216 5.16 -4.52 6.38
CA VAL A 216 3.74 -4.46 6.78
C VAL A 216 2.85 -3.99 5.66
N ILE A 217 3.26 -2.95 4.94
CA ILE A 217 2.51 -2.41 3.81
C ILE A 217 2.39 -3.49 2.71
N ILE A 218 3.47 -4.19 2.40
CA ILE A 218 3.48 -5.28 1.41
C ILE A 218 2.55 -6.43 1.84
N ASP A 219 2.55 -6.81 3.12
CA ASP A 219 1.65 -7.83 3.65
C ASP A 219 0.19 -7.44 3.45
N GLU A 220 -0.17 -6.20 3.75
CA GLU A 220 -1.52 -5.69 3.58
C GLU A 220 -1.94 -5.63 2.10
N TRP A 221 -1.04 -5.21 1.21
CA TRP A 221 -1.31 -5.23 -0.23
C TRP A 221 -1.55 -6.65 -0.75
N ALA A 222 -0.72 -7.62 -0.35
CA ALA A 222 -0.89 -9.00 -0.77
C ALA A 222 -2.25 -9.56 -0.36
N ASP A 223 -2.69 -9.28 0.87
CA ASP A 223 -4.01 -9.68 1.37
C ASP A 223 -5.15 -8.92 0.66
N GLN A 224 -4.97 -7.64 0.36
CA GLN A 224 -5.94 -6.83 -0.38
C GLN A 224 -6.10 -7.30 -1.82
N PHE A 225 -5.02 -7.71 -2.51
CA PHE A 225 -5.11 -8.29 -3.86
C PHE A 225 -5.91 -9.59 -3.86
N VAL A 226 -5.73 -10.46 -2.87
CA VAL A 226 -6.55 -11.67 -2.70
C VAL A 226 -8.02 -11.31 -2.45
N GLN A 227 -8.31 -10.31 -1.59
CA GLN A 227 -9.67 -9.85 -1.35
C GLN A 227 -10.32 -9.27 -2.61
N VAL A 228 -9.57 -8.50 -3.41
CA VAL A 228 -10.04 -7.97 -4.69
C VAL A 228 -10.32 -9.09 -5.69
N ALA A 229 -9.46 -10.09 -5.76
CA ALA A 229 -9.67 -11.28 -6.62
C ALA A 229 -10.92 -12.06 -6.22
N ASN A 230 -11.25 -12.07 -4.93
CA ASN A 230 -12.42 -12.75 -4.37
C ASN A 230 -13.72 -11.91 -4.35
N LYS A 231 -13.63 -10.66 -4.78
CA LYS A 231 -14.71 -9.67 -4.70
C LYS A 231 -15.85 -10.00 -5.66
N HIS A 232 -17.09 -9.99 -5.16
CA HIS A 232 -18.28 -10.06 -6.01
C HIS A 232 -18.70 -8.66 -6.52
N PRO A 233 -19.47 -8.59 -7.62
CA PRO A 233 -20.04 -7.33 -8.06
C PRO A 233 -20.82 -6.62 -6.94
N GLY A 234 -20.54 -5.34 -6.72
CA GLY A 234 -21.15 -4.54 -5.65
C GLY A 234 -20.48 -4.62 -4.28
N GLU A 235 -19.54 -5.53 -4.06
CA GLU A 235 -18.71 -5.55 -2.84
C GLU A 235 -17.60 -4.50 -2.91
N SER A 236 -17.12 -4.05 -1.75
CA SER A 236 -15.97 -3.17 -1.65
C SER A 236 -14.89 -3.76 -0.75
N VAL A 237 -13.65 -3.63 -1.17
CA VAL A 237 -12.46 -3.94 -0.36
C VAL A 237 -11.92 -2.64 0.22
N LYS A 238 -11.74 -2.62 1.54
CA LYS A 238 -11.30 -1.41 2.24
C LYS A 238 -9.79 -1.19 2.10
N ALA A 239 -9.40 0.05 1.91
CA ALA A 239 -8.01 0.47 2.03
C ALA A 239 -7.47 0.24 3.45
N ALA A 240 -6.15 0.10 3.56
CA ALA A 240 -5.47 -0.05 4.83
C ALA A 240 -5.74 1.14 5.79
N SER A 241 -5.82 0.85 7.08
CA SER A 241 -5.93 1.90 8.10
C SER A 241 -4.59 2.62 8.28
N PRO A 242 -4.55 3.96 8.31
CA PRO A 242 -3.32 4.71 8.60
C PRO A 242 -2.90 4.61 10.08
N PHE A 243 -3.71 3.96 10.91
CA PHE A 243 -3.47 3.80 12.34
C PHE A 243 -3.51 2.33 12.74
N THR A 244 -2.67 1.92 13.68
CA THR A 244 -2.67 0.58 14.28
C THR A 244 -2.42 0.64 15.78
N LEU A 245 -3.05 -0.28 16.52
CA LEU A 245 -2.73 -0.53 17.93
C LEU A 245 -1.70 -1.64 18.11
N LYS A 246 -1.35 -2.35 17.02
CA LYS A 246 -0.35 -3.42 17.06
C LYS A 246 1.05 -2.80 17.02
N PRO A 247 1.92 -3.06 18.01
CA PRO A 247 3.28 -2.49 18.06
C PRO A 247 4.27 -3.18 17.08
N TRP A 248 3.91 -4.37 16.57
CA TRP A 248 4.72 -5.20 15.66
C TRP A 248 3.91 -5.77 14.51
#